data_75b1c80915c7821eef64431d749a427f
#
_entry.id   75b1c80915c7821eef64431d749a427f
#
_cell.length_a   1.000
_cell.length_b   1.000
_cell.length_c   1.000
_cell.angle_alpha   90.00
_cell.angle_beta   90.00
_cell.angle_gamma   90.00
#
_symmetry.space_group_name_H-M   'P 1'
#
loop_
_entity.id
_entity.type
_entity.pdbx_description
1 polymer ?
#
loop_
_entity_poly.entity_id
_entity_poly.type
_entity_poly.pdbx_seq_one_letter_code
_entity_poly.pdbx_strand_id
1 'polypeptide(L)'
;MVKQVIPLGLMFVLLLSLVPNAIACETEIGRIPSPTGISPDKDESMRETVRISKIGQETARYLLWEVLMGANYTEKYIAEQIDQAMIDAGSNPDWNSFDTIVASGANGAIPHGDPDNNGAGPKQVIVGDVVVVDLGARVNDWVSDITRSYVVGGTDNFTIIDSYMAVYDAQNLTFPVIESGTPAWVPDDIARAHITEKGYGDLFTHSLGHGFGVCVHEPPLLSSGSDDPLFGLKYNQQPLMVWDAVTIEPGIYHDGWFGIRIEDDFLVNSDGHEFLSEDIPRDLDWFMILSGDYENSSFTPINEEKRGQSNVPAVGLFESMVLCSVVAVLYRRRVEIN
;
A
#
# COMPACT_ATOMS: atom_id res chain seq x y z
N MET A 1 40.75 18.54 47.51
CA MET A 1 39.51 18.04 46.92
C MET A 1 39.54 18.36 45.43
N VAL A 2 39.89 17.40 44.62
CA VAL A 2 39.93 17.56 43.17
C VAL A 2 38.57 17.09 42.65
N LYS A 3 37.76 17.98 42.06
CA LYS A 3 36.54 17.64 41.38
C LYS A 3 36.92 17.03 40.03
N GLN A 4 36.68 15.72 39.86
CA GLN A 4 36.73 15.08 38.55
C GLN A 4 35.53 15.58 37.72
N VAL A 5 35.83 16.30 36.64
CA VAL A 5 34.88 16.67 35.60
C VAL A 5 34.85 15.50 34.61
N ILE A 6 33.76 14.75 34.58
CA ILE A 6 33.54 13.75 33.58
C ILE A 6 33.24 14.50 32.26
N PRO A 7 33.96 14.23 31.16
CA PRO A 7 33.72 14.97 29.92
C PRO A 7 32.37 14.56 29.35
N LEU A 8 31.57 15.55 28.97
CA LEU A 8 30.23 15.44 28.40
C LEU A 8 30.14 14.58 27.15
N GLY A 9 31.29 14.31 26.49
CA GLY A 9 31.38 13.50 25.30
C GLY A 9 31.16 11.98 25.50
N LEU A 10 31.34 11.46 26.73
CA LEU A 10 31.14 10.03 26.99
C LEU A 10 29.67 9.66 27.27
N MET A 11 28.85 10.65 27.59
CA MET A 11 27.41 10.44 27.85
C MET A 11 26.57 10.40 26.56
N PHE A 12 27.10 10.96 25.47
CA PHE A 12 26.42 10.94 24.17
C PHE A 12 26.59 9.61 23.44
N VAL A 13 27.70 8.88 23.68
CA VAL A 13 27.98 7.59 23.03
C VAL A 13 27.19 6.43 23.67
N LEU A 14 26.79 6.55 24.95
CA LEU A 14 26.02 5.51 25.65
C LEU A 14 24.50 5.63 25.44
N LEU A 15 23.99 6.76 24.91
CA LEU A 15 22.58 6.94 24.59
C LEU A 15 22.23 6.46 23.18
N LEU A 16 23.23 6.31 22.28
CA LEU A 16 23.04 5.82 20.91
C LEU A 16 22.89 4.28 20.83
N SER A 17 23.16 3.55 21.91
CA SER A 17 23.06 2.08 21.92
C SER A 17 21.70 1.55 22.42
N LEU A 18 20.72 2.43 22.66
CA LEU A 18 19.37 2.06 23.12
C LEU A 18 18.25 2.60 22.19
N VAL A 19 18.61 3.05 20.99
CA VAL A 19 17.60 3.45 19.99
C VAL A 19 17.25 2.21 19.18
N PRO A 20 15.99 1.79 19.14
CA PRO A 20 15.57 0.66 18.31
C PRO A 20 15.97 0.88 16.84
N ASN A 21 16.20 -0.19 16.11
CA ASN A 21 16.67 -0.22 14.71
C ASN A 21 15.91 0.69 13.72
N ALA A 22 14.75 1.25 14.10
CA ALA A 22 14.00 2.21 13.28
C ALA A 22 14.83 3.45 12.83
N ILE A 23 15.85 3.87 13.60
CA ILE A 23 16.73 4.98 13.21
C ILE A 23 17.80 4.56 12.19
N ALA A 24 18.09 3.28 12.04
CA ALA A 24 19.06 2.80 11.06
C ALA A 24 18.58 2.99 9.61
N CYS A 25 17.26 2.96 9.37
CA CYS A 25 16.69 3.17 8.04
C CYS A 25 16.73 4.62 7.55
N GLU A 26 16.73 5.61 8.47
CA GLU A 26 16.77 7.04 8.11
C GLU A 26 18.20 7.58 7.90
N THR A 27 19.24 6.87 8.32
CA THR A 27 20.62 7.40 8.37
C THR A 27 21.60 6.77 7.38
N GLU A 28 21.30 5.65 6.77
CA GLU A 28 22.15 5.05 5.71
C GLU A 28 21.67 5.47 4.31
N ILE A 29 21.89 6.73 3.96
CA ILE A 29 21.79 7.24 2.58
C ILE A 29 22.98 6.69 1.79
N GLY A 30 22.95 5.43 1.46
CA GLY A 30 23.90 4.80 0.58
C GLY A 30 23.27 3.54 0.05
N ARG A 31 23.17 3.45 -1.30
CA ARG A 31 22.90 2.17 -1.95
C ARG A 31 23.81 1.15 -1.29
N ILE A 32 23.28 0.28 -0.44
CA ILE A 32 24.00 -0.90 -0.03
C ILE A 32 24.18 -1.64 -1.35
N PRO A 33 25.40 -1.84 -1.87
CA PRO A 33 25.58 -2.66 -3.06
C PRO A 33 24.92 -3.98 -2.69
N SER A 34 23.83 -4.34 -3.41
CA SER A 34 23.30 -5.69 -3.29
C SER A 34 24.49 -6.61 -3.43
N PRO A 35 24.87 -7.37 -2.38
CA PRO A 35 25.98 -8.28 -2.51
C PRO A 35 25.62 -9.17 -3.68
N THR A 36 26.53 -9.31 -4.64
CA THR A 36 26.38 -10.11 -5.85
C THR A 36 25.70 -11.44 -5.54
N GLY A 37 24.39 -11.51 -5.78
CA GLY A 37 23.50 -12.63 -5.47
C GLY A 37 22.67 -12.40 -4.21
N ILE A 38 21.33 -12.31 -4.39
CA ILE A 38 20.40 -12.57 -3.29
C ILE A 38 20.68 -13.98 -2.79
N SER A 39 20.88 -14.13 -1.47
CA SER A 39 20.89 -15.48 -0.90
C SER A 39 19.49 -16.07 -1.03
N PRO A 40 19.33 -17.38 -1.20
CA PRO A 40 18.01 -18.03 -1.23
C PRO A 40 17.10 -17.62 -0.07
N ASP A 41 17.68 -17.39 1.12
CA ASP A 41 16.94 -16.98 2.32
C ASP A 41 16.27 -15.59 2.17
N LYS A 42 16.89 -14.69 1.40
CA LYS A 42 16.34 -13.34 1.17
C LYS A 42 15.17 -13.37 0.20
N ASP A 43 15.29 -14.12 -0.89
CA ASP A 43 14.24 -14.30 -1.87
C ASP A 43 13.01 -14.96 -1.24
N GLU A 44 13.19 -15.97 -0.39
CA GLU A 44 12.10 -16.62 0.34
C GLU A 44 11.42 -15.64 1.32
N SER A 45 12.17 -14.84 2.06
CA SER A 45 11.61 -13.86 3.00
C SER A 45 10.82 -12.78 2.30
N MET A 46 11.27 -12.25 1.17
CA MET A 46 10.54 -11.26 0.37
C MET A 46 9.20 -11.83 -0.15
N ARG A 47 9.20 -13.05 -0.69
CA ARG A 47 7.96 -13.70 -1.13
C ARG A 47 7.01 -13.95 0.02
N GLU A 48 7.54 -14.28 1.20
CA GLU A 48 6.73 -14.51 2.39
C GLU A 48 6.10 -13.20 2.89
N THR A 49 6.80 -12.04 2.83
CA THR A 49 6.20 -10.75 3.18
C THR A 49 5.03 -10.41 2.26
N VAL A 50 5.19 -10.61 0.95
CA VAL A 50 4.12 -10.38 -0.04
C VAL A 50 2.92 -11.33 0.19
N ARG A 51 3.19 -12.63 0.48
CA ARG A 51 2.13 -13.59 0.84
C ARG A 51 1.33 -13.13 2.06
N ILE A 52 2.01 -12.60 3.07
CA ILE A 52 1.36 -12.08 4.28
C ILE A 52 0.59 -10.79 3.96
N SER A 53 1.15 -9.88 3.15
CA SER A 53 0.46 -8.65 2.72
C SER A 53 -0.81 -8.95 1.92
N LYS A 54 -0.83 -10.06 1.13
CA LYS A 54 -2.06 -10.55 0.51
C LYS A 54 -3.15 -10.85 1.55
N ILE A 55 -2.81 -11.52 2.64
CA ILE A 55 -3.75 -11.79 3.75
C ILE A 55 -4.25 -10.47 4.36
N GLY A 56 -3.36 -9.47 4.50
CA GLY A 56 -3.72 -8.12 4.93
C GLY A 56 -4.77 -7.48 4.01
N GLN A 57 -4.54 -7.49 2.70
CA GLN A 57 -5.46 -6.91 1.71
C GLN A 57 -6.80 -7.67 1.64
N GLU A 58 -6.79 -9.01 1.73
CA GLU A 58 -8.00 -9.82 1.81
C GLU A 58 -8.79 -9.51 3.10
N THR A 59 -8.10 -9.30 4.23
CA THR A 59 -8.70 -8.89 5.50
C THR A 59 -9.33 -7.50 5.39
N ALA A 60 -8.62 -6.53 4.80
CA ALA A 60 -9.14 -5.19 4.56
C ALA A 60 -10.45 -5.25 3.76
N ARG A 61 -10.44 -5.96 2.64
CA ARG A 61 -11.61 -6.08 1.76
C ARG A 61 -12.80 -6.73 2.48
N TYR A 62 -12.55 -7.75 3.30
CA TYR A 62 -13.59 -8.39 4.11
C TYR A 62 -14.19 -7.44 5.16
N LEU A 63 -13.36 -6.68 5.89
CA LEU A 63 -13.84 -5.71 6.89
C LEU A 63 -14.64 -4.57 6.25
N LEU A 64 -14.24 -4.12 5.05
CA LEU A 64 -14.98 -3.13 4.29
C LEU A 64 -16.32 -3.70 3.77
N TRP A 65 -16.38 -4.98 3.42
CA TRP A 65 -17.64 -5.66 3.15
C TRP A 65 -18.53 -5.74 4.39
N GLU A 66 -17.99 -6.00 5.59
CA GLU A 66 -18.76 -5.93 6.84
C GLU A 66 -19.32 -4.52 7.09
N VAL A 67 -18.57 -3.45 6.74
CA VAL A 67 -19.11 -2.08 6.77
C VAL A 67 -20.29 -1.93 5.82
N LEU A 68 -20.22 -2.47 4.60
CA LEU A 68 -21.35 -2.50 3.67
C LEU A 68 -22.54 -3.26 4.26
N MET A 69 -22.31 -4.31 5.03
CA MET A 69 -23.33 -5.10 5.72
C MET A 69 -23.82 -4.46 7.04
N GLY A 70 -23.32 -3.27 7.38
CA GLY A 70 -23.81 -2.48 8.52
C GLY A 70 -22.91 -2.44 9.74
N ALA A 71 -21.69 -2.99 9.66
CA ALA A 71 -20.71 -2.81 10.72
C ALA A 71 -20.26 -1.35 10.81
N ASN A 72 -19.91 -0.91 12.02
CA ASN A 72 -19.52 0.46 12.30
C ASN A 72 -18.04 0.50 12.70
N TYR A 73 -17.14 0.48 11.70
CA TYR A 73 -15.71 0.44 11.90
C TYR A 73 -15.05 1.78 11.57
N THR A 74 -14.04 2.15 12.36
CA THR A 74 -13.14 3.28 12.06
C THR A 74 -11.98 2.81 11.20
N GLU A 75 -11.32 3.76 10.52
CA GLU A 75 -10.06 3.52 9.80
C GLU A 75 -9.05 2.81 10.71
N LYS A 76 -8.86 3.34 11.93
CA LYS A 76 -7.98 2.77 12.95
C LYS A 76 -8.33 1.32 13.31
N TYR A 77 -9.62 1.02 13.53
CA TYR A 77 -10.04 -0.34 13.86
C TYR A 77 -9.69 -1.30 12.73
N ILE A 78 -9.95 -0.90 11.48
CA ILE A 78 -9.64 -1.72 10.31
C ILE A 78 -8.13 -1.96 10.21
N ALA A 79 -7.29 -0.92 10.38
CA ALA A 79 -5.83 -1.06 10.38
C ALA A 79 -5.34 -2.02 11.47
N GLU A 80 -5.83 -1.89 12.71
CA GLU A 80 -5.47 -2.79 13.82
C GLU A 80 -5.84 -4.26 13.54
N GLN A 81 -6.97 -4.50 12.84
CA GLN A 81 -7.36 -5.87 12.47
C GLN A 81 -6.51 -6.44 11.33
N ILE A 82 -6.11 -5.60 10.36
CA ILE A 82 -5.18 -5.96 9.29
C ILE A 82 -3.83 -6.35 9.88
N ASP A 83 -3.27 -5.50 10.76
CA ASP A 83 -1.99 -5.77 11.44
C ASP A 83 -2.03 -7.09 12.20
N GLN A 84 -3.12 -7.34 12.94
CA GLN A 84 -3.27 -8.59 13.69
C GLN A 84 -3.34 -9.80 12.76
N ALA A 85 -4.02 -9.70 11.62
CA ALA A 85 -4.09 -10.78 10.63
C ALA A 85 -2.73 -11.06 10.00
N MET A 86 -1.95 -10.03 9.70
CA MET A 86 -0.58 -10.17 9.19
C MET A 86 0.35 -10.79 10.23
N ILE A 87 0.25 -10.38 11.50
CA ILE A 87 1.02 -10.96 12.62
C ILE A 87 0.67 -12.45 12.81
N ASP A 88 -0.61 -12.79 12.81
CA ASP A 88 -1.08 -14.18 12.94
C ASP A 88 -0.61 -15.04 11.75
N ALA A 89 -0.37 -14.42 10.59
CA ALA A 89 0.18 -15.08 9.40
C ALA A 89 1.71 -15.17 9.35
N GLY A 90 2.42 -14.56 10.32
CA GLY A 90 3.88 -14.68 10.48
C GLY A 90 4.67 -13.38 10.30
N SER A 91 4.00 -12.22 10.15
CA SER A 91 4.70 -10.93 10.20
C SER A 91 5.32 -10.68 11.57
N ASN A 92 6.40 -9.92 11.62
CA ASN A 92 7.05 -9.52 12.87
C ASN A 92 6.06 -8.76 13.78
N PRO A 93 5.76 -9.24 15.01
CA PRO A 93 4.78 -8.62 15.88
C PRO A 93 5.23 -7.31 16.53
N ASP A 94 6.53 -7.07 16.58
CA ASP A 94 7.10 -5.91 17.26
C ASP A 94 7.40 -4.76 16.27
N TRP A 95 7.39 -5.06 14.98
CA TRP A 95 7.78 -4.09 13.97
C TRP A 95 7.25 -4.49 12.57
N ASN A 96 6.20 -3.84 12.10
CA ASN A 96 5.70 -3.95 10.72
C ASN A 96 6.68 -3.29 9.73
N SER A 97 6.37 -3.33 8.44
CA SER A 97 7.08 -2.56 7.42
C SER A 97 6.99 -1.06 7.74
N PHE A 98 5.77 -0.60 7.96
CA PHE A 98 5.37 0.76 8.38
C PHE A 98 3.99 0.69 9.07
N ASP A 99 3.48 1.83 9.54
CA ASP A 99 2.13 1.91 10.12
C ASP A 99 1.08 1.72 9.02
N THR A 100 0.21 0.73 9.14
CA THR A 100 -0.83 0.43 8.15
C THR A 100 -1.76 1.62 7.92
N ILE A 101 -1.86 2.06 6.67
CA ILE A 101 -2.72 3.16 6.25
C ILE A 101 -4.10 2.61 5.87
N VAL A 102 -5.13 3.18 6.47
CA VAL A 102 -6.53 3.00 6.06
C VAL A 102 -7.15 4.39 5.98
N ALA A 103 -7.29 4.90 4.76
CA ALA A 103 -7.69 6.28 4.53
C ALA A 103 -8.95 6.35 3.66
N SER A 104 -10.07 6.75 4.25
CA SER A 104 -11.38 6.73 3.60
C SER A 104 -11.88 8.11 3.19
N GLY A 105 -12.56 8.22 2.07
CA GLY A 105 -13.10 9.48 1.55
C GLY A 105 -12.02 10.56 1.48
N ALA A 106 -12.24 11.71 2.13
CA ALA A 106 -11.31 12.84 2.10
C ALA A 106 -9.91 12.53 2.69
N ASN A 107 -9.79 11.60 3.65
CA ASN A 107 -8.49 11.16 4.15
C ASN A 107 -7.70 10.43 3.07
N GLY A 108 -8.37 9.67 2.18
CA GLY A 108 -7.75 9.00 1.05
C GLY A 108 -7.15 9.96 0.01
N ALA A 109 -7.55 11.24 0.00
CA ALA A 109 -6.93 12.27 -0.84
C ALA A 109 -5.53 12.70 -0.34
N ILE A 110 -5.11 12.23 0.82
CA ILE A 110 -3.78 12.45 1.39
C ILE A 110 -2.98 11.15 1.20
N PRO A 111 -1.85 11.14 0.48
CA PRO A 111 -1.13 9.90 0.13
C PRO A 111 -0.82 8.98 1.31
N HIS A 112 -0.49 9.57 2.48
CA HIS A 112 -0.20 8.81 3.72
C HIS A 112 -1.39 8.82 4.71
N GLY A 113 -2.62 9.08 4.25
CA GLY A 113 -3.81 9.06 5.09
C GLY A 113 -3.87 10.16 6.15
N ASP A 114 -4.44 9.85 7.32
CA ASP A 114 -4.59 10.80 8.42
C ASP A 114 -3.23 11.14 9.07
N PRO A 115 -2.71 12.37 8.88
CA PRO A 115 -1.38 12.74 9.37
C PRO A 115 -1.29 12.84 10.88
N ASP A 116 -2.41 13.01 11.58
CA ASP A 116 -2.45 13.12 13.05
C ASP A 116 -2.50 11.74 13.72
N ASN A 117 -2.75 10.67 12.96
CA ASN A 117 -2.98 9.32 13.45
C ASN A 117 -2.21 8.25 12.66
N ASN A 118 -1.03 8.56 12.13
CA ASN A 118 -0.15 7.62 11.40
C ASN A 118 -0.89 6.87 10.29
N GLY A 119 -1.71 7.58 9.50
CA GLY A 119 -2.38 7.02 8.33
C GLY A 119 -3.79 6.43 8.56
N ALA A 120 -4.16 6.09 9.82
CA ALA A 120 -5.47 5.50 10.12
C ALA A 120 -6.08 6.10 11.40
N GLY A 121 -7.09 6.97 11.23
CA GLY A 121 -7.68 7.78 12.30
C GLY A 121 -8.98 7.22 12.88
N PRO A 122 -9.62 8.02 13.77
CA PRO A 122 -10.91 7.69 14.36
C PRO A 122 -12.10 7.89 13.43
N LYS A 123 -11.89 8.32 12.17
CA LYS A 123 -12.95 8.49 11.18
C LYS A 123 -13.64 7.17 10.91
N GLN A 124 -14.96 7.19 10.89
CA GLN A 124 -15.76 6.02 10.50
C GLN A 124 -15.76 5.86 8.99
N VAL A 125 -15.53 4.64 8.53
CA VAL A 125 -15.71 4.26 7.13
C VAL A 125 -17.19 4.03 6.88
N ILE A 126 -17.71 4.58 5.80
CA ILE A 126 -19.13 4.49 5.44
C ILE A 126 -19.33 3.96 4.02
N VAL A 127 -20.52 3.48 3.74
CA VAL A 127 -20.92 3.06 2.39
C VAL A 127 -20.80 4.26 1.43
N GLY A 128 -20.16 4.04 0.29
CA GLY A 128 -19.84 5.05 -0.72
C GLY A 128 -18.45 5.66 -0.60
N ASP A 129 -17.73 5.44 0.52
CA ASP A 129 -16.34 5.87 0.62
C ASP A 129 -15.45 5.09 -0.39
N VAL A 130 -14.54 5.80 -1.03
CA VAL A 130 -13.32 5.23 -1.61
C VAL A 130 -12.30 5.14 -0.48
N VAL A 131 -11.67 3.99 -0.31
CA VAL A 131 -10.73 3.71 0.78
C VAL A 131 -9.40 3.27 0.18
N VAL A 132 -8.33 3.97 0.50
CA VAL A 132 -6.96 3.55 0.24
C VAL A 132 -6.49 2.72 1.43
N VAL A 133 -6.02 1.51 1.16
CA VAL A 133 -5.42 0.62 2.15
C VAL A 133 -4.00 0.31 1.70
N ASP A 134 -3.04 0.74 2.49
CA ASP A 134 -1.62 0.58 2.24
C ASP A 134 -0.97 -0.12 3.44
N LEU A 135 -0.28 -1.22 3.17
CA LEU A 135 0.21 -2.12 4.19
C LEU A 135 1.45 -2.90 3.72
N GLY A 136 2.28 -3.28 4.67
CA GLY A 136 3.44 -4.10 4.40
C GLY A 136 3.79 -5.02 5.57
N ALA A 137 4.11 -6.28 5.27
CA ALA A 137 4.59 -7.24 6.26
C ALA A 137 6.11 -7.17 6.42
N ARG A 138 6.61 -7.74 7.52
CA ARG A 138 8.04 -7.90 7.78
C ARG A 138 8.36 -9.33 8.18
N VAL A 139 9.32 -9.95 7.48
CA VAL A 139 9.82 -11.31 7.78
C VAL A 139 11.34 -11.32 7.68
N ASN A 140 12.05 -11.77 8.73
CA ASN A 140 13.51 -11.82 8.75
C ASN A 140 14.18 -10.50 8.31
N ASP A 141 13.66 -9.38 8.81
CA ASP A 141 14.03 -8.00 8.48
C ASP A 141 13.66 -7.52 7.05
N TRP A 142 13.15 -8.37 6.17
CA TRP A 142 12.65 -7.99 4.85
C TRP A 142 11.23 -7.47 4.94
N VAL A 143 10.91 -6.47 4.09
CA VAL A 143 9.59 -5.84 4.03
C VAL A 143 8.93 -6.03 2.67
N SER A 144 7.64 -5.76 2.60
CA SER A 144 6.83 -5.54 1.41
C SER A 144 6.08 -4.22 1.52
N ASP A 145 5.51 -3.76 0.41
CA ASP A 145 4.77 -2.49 0.32
C ASP A 145 3.65 -2.62 -0.73
N ILE A 146 2.41 -2.72 -0.28
CA ILE A 146 1.27 -3.05 -1.16
C ILE A 146 0.07 -2.17 -0.87
N THR A 147 -0.29 -1.33 -1.82
CA THR A 147 -1.54 -0.55 -1.76
C THR A 147 -2.63 -1.13 -2.65
N ARG A 148 -3.85 -1.17 -2.12
CA ARG A 148 -5.09 -1.32 -2.89
C ARG A 148 -6.09 -0.22 -2.51
N SER A 149 -6.85 0.21 -3.49
CA SER A 149 -8.02 1.06 -3.26
C SER A 149 -9.29 0.26 -3.40
N TYR A 150 -10.33 0.65 -2.65
CA TYR A 150 -11.63 0.00 -2.61
C TYR A 150 -12.75 1.03 -2.62
N VAL A 151 -13.93 0.67 -3.13
CA VAL A 151 -15.16 1.46 -2.95
C VAL A 151 -16.23 0.63 -2.27
N VAL A 152 -16.69 1.10 -1.10
CA VAL A 152 -17.66 0.37 -0.26
C VAL A 152 -19.06 0.50 -0.86
N GLY A 153 -19.62 -0.61 -1.36
CA GLY A 153 -20.94 -0.66 -1.99
C GLY A 153 -20.92 -0.44 -3.50
N GLY A 154 -19.71 -0.37 -4.10
CA GLY A 154 -19.57 -0.07 -5.53
C GLY A 154 -19.92 1.38 -5.88
N THR A 155 -19.73 1.74 -7.15
CA THR A 155 -20.03 3.09 -7.64
C THR A 155 -20.33 3.08 -9.14
N ASP A 156 -21.17 4.02 -9.59
CA ASP A 156 -21.36 4.38 -11.00
C ASP A 156 -20.80 5.79 -11.30
N ASN A 157 -20.11 6.39 -10.34
CA ASN A 157 -19.50 7.70 -10.50
C ASN A 157 -18.36 7.63 -11.52
N PHE A 158 -18.54 8.30 -12.65
CA PHE A 158 -17.57 8.29 -13.75
C PHE A 158 -16.18 8.74 -13.30
N THR A 159 -16.05 9.78 -12.47
CA THR A 159 -14.75 10.30 -12.04
C THR A 159 -13.99 9.27 -11.19
N ILE A 160 -14.68 8.55 -10.30
CA ILE A 160 -14.05 7.50 -9.47
C ILE A 160 -13.56 6.36 -10.36
N ILE A 161 -14.41 5.86 -11.26
CA ILE A 161 -14.07 4.76 -12.16
C ILE A 161 -12.95 5.15 -13.12
N ASP A 162 -13.02 6.34 -13.72
CA ASP A 162 -12.03 6.83 -14.68
C ASP A 162 -10.68 7.08 -14.01
N SER A 163 -10.65 7.62 -12.78
CA SER A 163 -9.44 7.76 -11.99
C SER A 163 -8.82 6.39 -11.65
N TYR A 164 -9.65 5.40 -11.27
CA TYR A 164 -9.16 4.05 -11.01
C TYR A 164 -8.53 3.43 -12.25
N MET A 165 -9.21 3.52 -13.38
CA MET A 165 -8.70 2.97 -14.65
C MET A 165 -7.45 3.72 -15.13
N ALA A 166 -7.36 5.03 -14.91
CA ALA A 166 -6.17 5.80 -15.26
C ALA A 166 -4.95 5.36 -14.43
N VAL A 167 -5.13 5.09 -13.13
CA VAL A 167 -4.08 4.54 -12.25
C VAL A 167 -3.70 3.12 -12.68
N TYR A 168 -4.69 2.25 -12.90
CA TYR A 168 -4.49 0.87 -13.34
C TYR A 168 -3.73 0.79 -14.67
N ASP A 169 -4.14 1.59 -15.67
CA ASP A 169 -3.50 1.63 -16.98
C ASP A 169 -2.08 2.21 -16.87
N ALA A 170 -1.88 3.27 -16.06
CA ALA A 170 -0.57 3.87 -15.83
C ALA A 170 0.41 2.86 -15.26
N GLN A 171 -0.01 2.07 -14.27
CA GLN A 171 0.82 1.02 -13.68
C GLN A 171 1.20 -0.04 -14.72
N ASN A 172 0.21 -0.57 -15.47
CA ASN A 172 0.46 -1.60 -16.49
C ASN A 172 1.42 -1.14 -17.60
N LEU A 173 1.34 0.13 -18.00
CA LEU A 173 2.20 0.68 -19.04
C LEU A 173 3.69 0.72 -18.64
N THR A 174 4.00 0.68 -17.35
CA THR A 174 5.39 0.70 -16.86
C THR A 174 6.04 -0.67 -16.85
N PHE A 175 5.27 -1.76 -16.76
CA PHE A 175 5.83 -3.11 -16.61
C PHE A 175 6.89 -3.47 -17.64
N PRO A 176 6.71 -3.19 -18.95
CA PRO A 176 7.71 -3.56 -19.95
C PRO A 176 9.09 -2.92 -19.78
N VAL A 177 9.19 -1.86 -18.97
CA VAL A 177 10.46 -1.13 -18.75
C VAL A 177 11.05 -1.35 -17.37
N ILE A 178 10.44 -2.20 -16.53
CA ILE A 178 11.02 -2.63 -15.26
C ILE A 178 12.04 -3.73 -15.55
N GLU A 179 13.21 -3.33 -16.01
CA GLU A 179 14.30 -4.25 -16.39
C GLU A 179 15.67 -3.63 -16.09
N SER A 180 16.67 -4.51 -15.94
CA SER A 180 18.05 -4.09 -15.68
C SER A 180 18.61 -3.23 -16.82
N GLY A 181 19.14 -2.07 -16.47
CA GLY A 181 19.69 -1.09 -17.41
C GLY A 181 18.74 0.06 -17.73
N THR A 182 17.45 -0.04 -17.44
CA THR A 182 16.51 1.07 -17.59
C THR A 182 16.81 2.14 -16.53
N PRO A 183 16.99 3.43 -16.93
CA PRO A 183 17.12 4.52 -15.97
C PRO A 183 15.87 4.60 -15.08
N ALA A 184 16.05 4.74 -13.75
CA ALA A 184 14.97 4.66 -12.77
C ALA A 184 13.86 5.72 -12.94
N TRP A 185 14.14 6.82 -13.66
CA TRP A 185 13.12 7.84 -13.98
C TRP A 185 12.16 7.44 -15.12
N VAL A 186 12.55 6.50 -15.98
CA VAL A 186 11.75 6.12 -17.18
C VAL A 186 10.36 5.59 -16.84
N PRO A 187 10.18 4.69 -15.87
CA PRO A 187 8.86 4.22 -15.48
C PRO A 187 7.95 5.37 -14.99
N ASP A 188 8.48 6.32 -14.21
CA ASP A 188 7.71 7.49 -13.73
C ASP A 188 7.25 8.36 -14.90
N ASP A 189 8.13 8.65 -15.87
CA ASP A 189 7.76 9.42 -17.06
C ASP A 189 6.60 8.79 -17.82
N ILE A 190 6.59 7.47 -17.98
CA ILE A 190 5.52 6.73 -18.66
C ILE A 190 4.20 6.85 -17.90
N ALA A 191 4.19 6.54 -16.60
CA ALA A 191 2.99 6.60 -15.78
C ALA A 191 2.43 8.03 -15.71
N ARG A 192 3.30 9.02 -15.48
CA ARG A 192 2.94 10.43 -15.36
C ARG A 192 2.41 11.00 -16.68
N ALA A 193 3.00 10.63 -17.81
CA ALA A 193 2.50 11.01 -19.12
C ALA A 193 1.09 10.49 -19.37
N HIS A 194 0.81 9.21 -19.03
CA HIS A 194 -0.51 8.63 -19.17
C HIS A 194 -1.55 9.33 -18.28
N ILE A 195 -1.25 9.51 -16.99
CA ILE A 195 -2.13 10.19 -16.03
C ILE A 195 -2.39 11.66 -16.48
N THR A 196 -1.38 12.33 -17.06
CA THR A 196 -1.53 13.67 -17.60
C THR A 196 -2.42 13.70 -18.84
N GLU A 197 -2.29 12.73 -19.75
CA GLU A 197 -3.15 12.59 -20.93
C GLU A 197 -4.62 12.37 -20.53
N LYS A 198 -4.85 11.65 -19.44
CA LYS A 198 -6.18 11.46 -18.85
C LYS A 198 -6.74 12.71 -18.15
N GLY A 199 -5.94 13.77 -18.01
CA GLY A 199 -6.35 15.04 -17.38
C GLY A 199 -6.13 15.10 -15.88
N TYR A 200 -5.41 14.15 -15.27
CA TYR A 200 -5.16 14.05 -13.84
C TYR A 200 -3.70 14.36 -13.44
N GLY A 201 -2.88 14.92 -14.33
CA GLY A 201 -1.44 15.13 -14.10
C GLY A 201 -1.12 15.88 -12.81
N ASP A 202 -1.88 16.94 -12.48
CA ASP A 202 -1.70 17.72 -11.26
C ASP A 202 -2.13 16.98 -9.97
N LEU A 203 -2.81 15.84 -10.11
CA LEU A 203 -3.30 15.02 -9.00
C LEU A 203 -2.39 13.84 -8.68
N PHE A 204 -1.34 13.59 -9.47
CA PHE A 204 -0.29 12.61 -9.19
C PHE A 204 0.91 13.34 -8.56
N THR A 205 0.94 13.38 -7.23
CA THR A 205 1.75 14.34 -6.45
C THR A 205 3.06 13.78 -5.87
N HIS A 206 3.35 12.49 -6.08
CA HIS A 206 4.57 11.84 -5.59
C HIS A 206 5.33 11.11 -6.72
N SER A 207 6.46 10.48 -6.42
CA SER A 207 7.19 9.60 -7.33
C SER A 207 6.39 8.34 -7.65
N LEU A 208 6.68 7.72 -8.79
CA LEU A 208 6.02 6.46 -9.17
C LEU A 208 6.34 5.31 -8.21
N GLY A 209 7.48 5.36 -7.51
CA GLY A 209 7.88 4.31 -6.61
C GLY A 209 9.31 4.45 -6.12
N HIS A 210 9.75 3.49 -5.36
CA HIS A 210 11.06 3.45 -4.71
C HIS A 210 11.57 2.02 -4.58
N GLY A 211 12.83 1.87 -4.24
CA GLY A 211 13.38 0.60 -3.79
C GLY A 211 12.89 0.25 -2.39
N PHE A 212 12.81 -1.04 -2.11
CA PHE A 212 12.54 -1.55 -0.76
C PHE A 212 13.42 -2.79 -0.47
N GLY A 213 13.52 -3.14 0.80
CA GLY A 213 14.34 -4.27 1.20
C GLY A 213 14.29 -4.52 2.71
N VAL A 214 15.28 -4.05 3.46
CA VAL A 214 15.25 -4.00 4.93
C VAL A 214 14.47 -2.78 5.40
N CYS A 215 14.57 -1.67 4.65
CA CYS A 215 13.75 -0.48 4.84
C CYS A 215 12.66 -0.43 3.76
N VAL A 216 11.54 0.16 4.10
CA VAL A 216 10.46 0.37 3.14
C VAL A 216 10.90 1.33 2.04
N HIS A 217 11.63 2.39 2.37
CA HIS A 217 12.17 3.33 1.39
C HIS A 217 13.68 3.14 1.23
N GLU A 218 14.09 2.61 0.10
CA GLU A 218 15.49 2.44 -0.31
C GLU A 218 15.71 2.95 -1.75
N PRO A 219 16.95 3.25 -2.16
CA PRO A 219 17.23 3.42 -3.59
C PRO A 219 17.00 2.11 -4.38
N PRO A 220 16.62 2.20 -5.67
CA PRO A 220 16.48 3.42 -6.49
C PRO A 220 15.16 4.15 -6.27
N LEU A 221 15.14 5.48 -6.51
CA LEU A 221 13.89 6.24 -6.57
C LEU A 221 13.39 6.28 -8.02
N LEU A 222 12.16 5.85 -8.25
CA LEU A 222 11.50 5.89 -9.56
C LEU A 222 10.78 7.24 -9.72
N SER A 223 11.50 8.27 -10.12
CA SER A 223 10.99 9.64 -10.25
C SER A 223 11.60 10.37 -11.43
N SER A 224 10.78 11.01 -12.24
CA SER A 224 11.22 11.92 -13.31
C SER A 224 11.55 13.33 -12.82
N GLY A 225 11.12 13.68 -11.60
CA GLY A 225 11.34 14.98 -11.00
C GLY A 225 12.80 15.23 -10.62
N SER A 226 13.21 16.50 -10.76
CA SER A 226 14.56 16.95 -10.36
C SER A 226 14.65 17.27 -8.87
N ASP A 227 13.54 17.35 -8.15
CA ASP A 227 13.43 18.02 -6.86
C ASP A 227 12.92 17.11 -5.74
N ASP A 228 13.12 15.78 -5.81
CA ASP A 228 12.74 14.92 -4.68
C ASP A 228 13.60 15.27 -3.44
N PRO A 229 13.00 15.76 -2.36
CA PRO A 229 13.74 16.21 -1.17
C PRO A 229 14.30 15.06 -0.34
N LEU A 230 13.80 13.82 -0.48
CA LEU A 230 14.22 12.68 0.33
C LEU A 230 15.51 12.06 -0.19
N PHE A 231 15.62 11.86 -1.52
CA PHE A 231 16.76 11.14 -2.10
C PHE A 231 17.61 12.02 -3.05
N GLY A 232 17.08 13.15 -3.50
CA GLY A 232 17.75 14.08 -4.42
C GLY A 232 17.98 13.52 -5.82
N LEU A 233 18.41 14.38 -6.76
CA LEU A 233 18.67 14.06 -8.18
C LEU A 233 19.60 12.85 -8.41
N LYS A 234 20.41 12.51 -7.44
CA LYS A 234 21.52 11.55 -7.62
C LYS A 234 21.05 10.13 -7.87
N TYR A 235 19.89 9.71 -7.33
CA TYR A 235 19.47 8.32 -7.34
C TYR A 235 18.53 7.96 -8.48
N ASN A 236 17.69 8.87 -8.96
CA ASN A 236 16.75 8.61 -10.05
C ASN A 236 17.42 8.43 -11.42
N GLN A 237 18.67 8.90 -11.59
CA GLN A 237 19.42 8.77 -12.83
C GLN A 237 20.19 7.46 -12.94
N GLN A 238 20.26 6.67 -11.87
CA GLN A 238 20.90 5.36 -11.91
C GLN A 238 19.99 4.37 -12.64
N PRO A 239 20.56 3.44 -13.41
CA PRO A 239 19.78 2.36 -13.99
C PRO A 239 19.31 1.40 -12.92
N LEU A 240 18.13 0.80 -13.14
CA LEU A 240 17.70 -0.39 -12.41
C LEU A 240 18.74 -1.49 -12.59
N MET A 241 18.99 -2.23 -11.55
CA MET A 241 19.96 -3.34 -11.57
C MET A 241 19.27 -4.64 -11.21
N VAL A 242 19.83 -5.76 -11.70
CA VAL A 242 19.41 -7.09 -11.27
C VAL A 242 19.45 -7.16 -9.74
N TRP A 243 18.33 -7.60 -9.14
CA TRP A 243 18.04 -7.68 -7.72
C TRP A 243 17.61 -6.36 -7.05
N ASP A 244 17.37 -5.30 -7.81
CA ASP A 244 16.60 -4.20 -7.25
C ASP A 244 15.15 -4.67 -7.01
N ALA A 245 14.67 -4.56 -5.78
CA ALA A 245 13.26 -4.69 -5.46
C ALA A 245 12.66 -3.28 -5.44
N VAL A 246 11.57 -3.06 -6.18
CA VAL A 246 10.96 -1.74 -6.36
C VAL A 246 9.45 -1.78 -6.31
N THR A 247 8.85 -0.72 -5.77
CA THR A 247 7.41 -0.49 -5.84
C THR A 247 7.03 0.21 -7.13
N ILE A 248 5.79 -0.03 -7.61
CA ILE A 248 5.16 0.71 -8.71
C ILE A 248 3.77 1.13 -8.24
N GLU A 249 3.64 2.41 -7.89
CA GLU A 249 2.53 2.93 -7.08
C GLU A 249 1.90 4.22 -7.64
N PRO A 250 1.47 4.29 -8.90
CA PRO A 250 0.80 5.49 -9.38
C PRO A 250 -0.45 5.80 -8.55
N GLY A 251 -0.71 7.09 -8.31
CA GLY A 251 -1.86 7.54 -7.54
C GLY A 251 -2.49 8.82 -8.09
N ILE A 252 -3.79 8.98 -7.87
CA ILE A 252 -4.59 10.17 -8.20
C ILE A 252 -5.35 10.60 -6.94
N TYR A 253 -5.15 11.85 -6.50
CA TYR A 253 -5.67 12.36 -5.23
C TYR A 253 -6.54 13.60 -5.47
N HIS A 254 -7.86 13.45 -5.31
CA HIS A 254 -8.84 14.54 -5.43
C HIS A 254 -9.02 15.21 -4.07
N ASP A 255 -8.35 16.32 -3.86
CA ASP A 255 -8.31 17.04 -2.57
C ASP A 255 -9.72 17.21 -1.95
N GLY A 256 -9.83 16.83 -0.67
CA GLY A 256 -11.06 16.90 0.10
C GLY A 256 -12.16 15.91 -0.33
N TRP A 257 -11.86 14.96 -1.25
CA TRP A 257 -12.86 14.02 -1.73
C TRP A 257 -12.42 12.56 -1.61
N PHE A 258 -11.47 12.09 -2.45
CA PHE A 258 -10.94 10.73 -2.40
C PHE A 258 -9.56 10.63 -3.05
N GLY A 259 -8.85 9.55 -2.76
CA GLY A 259 -7.66 9.13 -3.50
C GLY A 259 -7.76 7.70 -4.00
N ILE A 260 -6.95 7.41 -5.02
CA ILE A 260 -6.76 6.08 -5.58
C ILE A 260 -5.26 5.85 -5.74
N ARG A 261 -4.76 4.75 -5.20
CA ARG A 261 -3.42 4.21 -5.45
C ARG A 261 -3.53 2.71 -5.68
N ILE A 262 -2.76 2.20 -6.63
CA ILE A 262 -2.52 0.77 -6.83
C ILE A 262 -1.02 0.59 -6.79
N GLU A 263 -0.54 -0.25 -5.89
CA GLU A 263 0.88 -0.47 -5.68
C GLU A 263 1.21 -1.94 -5.63
N ASP A 264 2.29 -2.28 -6.27
CA ASP A 264 2.78 -3.63 -6.36
C ASP A 264 4.31 -3.69 -6.25
N ASP A 265 4.79 -4.80 -5.72
CA ASP A 265 6.18 -5.14 -5.54
C ASP A 265 6.75 -5.90 -6.74
N PHE A 266 7.90 -5.45 -7.23
CA PHE A 266 8.62 -6.03 -8.35
C PHE A 266 10.07 -6.33 -7.98
N LEU A 267 10.60 -7.45 -8.48
CA LEU A 267 12.00 -7.82 -8.37
C LEU A 267 12.64 -7.82 -9.77
N VAL A 268 13.60 -6.92 -10.01
CA VAL A 268 14.34 -6.87 -11.27
C VAL A 268 15.25 -8.10 -11.39
N ASN A 269 15.18 -8.81 -12.50
CA ASN A 269 15.99 -9.98 -12.78
C ASN A 269 16.81 -9.82 -14.09
N SER A 270 17.52 -10.86 -14.53
CA SER A 270 18.35 -10.83 -15.74
C SER A 270 17.56 -10.72 -17.03
N ASP A 271 16.29 -11.13 -17.02
CA ASP A 271 15.44 -11.29 -18.21
C ASP A 271 14.22 -10.33 -18.20
N GLY A 272 14.21 -9.35 -17.28
CA GLY A 272 13.14 -8.38 -17.07
C GLY A 272 12.87 -8.19 -15.58
N HIS A 273 11.69 -8.60 -15.12
CA HIS A 273 11.31 -8.55 -13.71
C HIS A 273 10.45 -9.75 -13.32
N GLU A 274 10.32 -9.96 -12.03
CA GLU A 274 9.28 -10.76 -11.43
C GLU A 274 8.26 -9.84 -10.77
N PHE A 275 6.98 -10.08 -11.01
CA PHE A 275 5.87 -9.40 -10.37
C PHE A 275 5.53 -10.16 -9.08
N LEU A 276 6.12 -9.74 -7.94
CA LEU A 276 6.03 -10.47 -6.67
C LEU A 276 4.59 -10.54 -6.13
N SER A 277 3.80 -9.48 -6.34
CA SER A 277 2.43 -9.35 -5.85
C SER A 277 1.34 -9.67 -6.89
N GLU A 278 1.69 -10.36 -7.99
CA GLU A 278 0.76 -10.72 -9.09
C GLU A 278 -0.52 -11.40 -8.60
N ASP A 279 -0.42 -12.17 -7.53
CA ASP A 279 -1.55 -12.91 -6.93
C ASP A 279 -2.52 -12.03 -6.12
N ILE A 280 -2.22 -10.74 -5.91
CA ILE A 280 -3.10 -9.80 -5.21
C ILE A 280 -3.94 -9.07 -6.26
N PRO A 281 -5.26 -9.34 -6.36
CA PRO A 281 -6.08 -8.76 -7.41
C PRO A 281 -6.08 -7.22 -7.37
N ARG A 282 -6.16 -6.60 -8.56
CA ARG A 282 -6.15 -5.15 -8.75
C ARG A 282 -7.05 -4.70 -9.90
N ASP A 283 -7.95 -5.56 -10.33
CA ASP A 283 -8.94 -5.22 -11.36
C ASP A 283 -10.13 -4.44 -10.76
N LEU A 284 -10.99 -3.93 -11.65
CA LEU A 284 -12.14 -3.13 -11.25
C LEU A 284 -13.16 -3.92 -10.41
N ASP A 285 -13.27 -5.23 -10.60
CA ASP A 285 -14.15 -6.08 -9.80
C ASP A 285 -13.62 -6.21 -8.36
N TRP A 286 -12.29 -6.24 -8.17
CA TRP A 286 -11.67 -6.22 -6.85
C TRP A 286 -11.82 -4.88 -6.13
N PHE A 287 -11.75 -3.77 -6.87
CA PHE A 287 -11.96 -2.42 -6.35
C PHE A 287 -13.37 -2.24 -5.79
N MET A 288 -14.39 -2.79 -6.46
CA MET A 288 -15.78 -2.65 -6.05
C MET A 288 -16.18 -3.70 -5.03
N ILE A 289 -16.54 -3.28 -3.81
CA ILE A 289 -17.06 -4.17 -2.79
C ILE A 289 -18.57 -4.22 -2.89
N LEU A 290 -19.11 -5.40 -3.20
CA LEU A 290 -20.53 -5.61 -3.40
C LEU A 290 -21.11 -6.55 -2.35
N SER A 291 -22.41 -6.45 -2.08
CA SER A 291 -23.09 -7.24 -1.03
C SER A 291 -22.95 -8.75 -1.21
N GLY A 292 -22.89 -9.23 -2.46
CA GLY A 292 -22.78 -10.65 -2.78
C GLY A 292 -21.38 -11.26 -2.64
N ASP A 293 -20.34 -10.47 -2.40
CA ASP A 293 -18.95 -10.92 -2.49
C ASP A 293 -18.59 -12.05 -1.51
N TYR A 294 -19.15 -12.02 -0.31
CA TYR A 294 -18.86 -12.99 0.76
C TYR A 294 -20.07 -13.78 1.24
N GLU A 295 -21.23 -13.69 0.60
CA GLU A 295 -22.48 -14.36 1.03
C GLU A 295 -22.34 -15.88 1.21
N ASN A 296 -21.45 -16.53 0.47
CA ASN A 296 -21.20 -17.97 0.53
C ASN A 296 -19.72 -18.31 0.83
N SER A 297 -18.96 -17.35 1.32
CA SER A 297 -17.55 -17.52 1.62
C SER A 297 -17.38 -18.14 3.01
N SER A 298 -16.49 -19.14 3.11
CA SER A 298 -15.96 -19.60 4.39
C SER A 298 -14.77 -18.77 4.87
N PHE A 299 -14.47 -17.67 4.18
CA PHE A 299 -13.35 -16.81 4.52
C PHE A 299 -13.67 -16.06 5.82
N THR A 300 -12.88 -16.31 6.84
CA THR A 300 -12.85 -15.55 8.10
C THR A 300 -11.39 -15.22 8.38
N PRO A 301 -10.94 -14.01 8.00
CA PRO A 301 -9.52 -13.63 8.10
C PRO A 301 -9.03 -13.50 9.54
N ILE A 302 -9.95 -13.39 10.50
CA ILE A 302 -9.64 -13.11 11.90
C ILE A 302 -10.19 -14.24 12.75
N ASN A 303 -9.34 -14.77 13.63
CA ASN A 303 -9.79 -15.73 14.65
C ASN A 303 -10.84 -15.05 15.55
N GLU A 304 -12.10 -15.45 15.46
CA GLU A 304 -13.24 -14.84 16.19
C GLU A 304 -13.02 -14.81 17.71
N GLU A 305 -12.23 -15.74 18.27
CA GLU A 305 -11.86 -15.75 19.69
C GLU A 305 -11.01 -14.53 20.10
N LYS A 306 -10.31 -13.90 19.15
CA LYS A 306 -9.46 -12.72 19.36
C LYS A 306 -10.17 -11.40 19.05
N ARG A 307 -11.32 -11.42 18.40
CA ARG A 307 -12.16 -10.22 18.25
C ARG A 307 -12.54 -9.75 19.66
N GLY A 308 -11.84 -8.75 20.15
CA GLY A 308 -12.21 -8.13 21.44
C GLY A 308 -13.69 -7.83 21.42
N GLN A 309 -14.38 -8.09 22.54
CA GLN A 309 -15.82 -7.87 22.69
C GLN A 309 -16.19 -6.42 22.40
N SER A 310 -16.29 -6.04 21.15
CA SER A 310 -16.96 -4.82 20.74
C SER A 310 -18.46 -5.11 20.87
N ASN A 311 -19.10 -4.52 21.88
CA ASN A 311 -20.55 -4.51 22.04
C ASN A 311 -21.19 -3.71 20.90
N VAL A 312 -21.24 -4.27 19.70
CA VAL A 312 -22.05 -3.76 18.60
C VAL A 312 -23.28 -4.67 18.49
N PRO A 313 -24.49 -4.18 18.81
CA PRO A 313 -25.70 -4.99 18.64
C PRO A 313 -25.91 -5.25 17.14
N ALA A 314 -26.11 -6.50 16.77
CA ALA A 314 -26.57 -6.88 15.45
C ALA A 314 -27.91 -6.21 15.18
N VAL A 315 -27.92 -5.18 14.38
CA VAL A 315 -29.17 -4.55 13.91
C VAL A 315 -29.65 -5.32 12.69
N GLY A 316 -30.83 -5.91 12.81
CA GLY A 316 -31.44 -6.69 11.75
C GLY A 316 -31.71 -5.83 10.50
N LEU A 317 -31.13 -6.26 9.38
CA LEU A 317 -31.20 -5.61 8.08
C LEU A 317 -31.95 -6.51 7.11
N PHE A 318 -33.13 -6.13 6.68
CA PHE A 318 -33.81 -6.84 5.58
C PHE A 318 -34.50 -5.94 4.53
N GLU A 319 -34.48 -4.63 4.59
CA GLU A 319 -35.30 -3.80 3.68
C GLU A 319 -34.60 -2.81 2.74
N SER A 320 -33.27 -2.69 2.75
CA SER A 320 -32.56 -1.70 1.87
C SER A 320 -31.78 -2.30 0.69
N MET A 321 -31.77 -3.62 0.52
CA MET A 321 -30.84 -4.32 -0.39
C MET A 321 -31.20 -4.36 -1.87
N VAL A 322 -32.39 -3.89 -2.29
CA VAL A 322 -32.85 -4.17 -3.66
C VAL A 322 -32.36 -3.14 -4.70
N LEU A 323 -31.89 -1.98 -4.32
CA LEU A 323 -31.57 -0.91 -5.29
C LEU A 323 -30.16 -0.94 -5.87
N CYS A 324 -29.15 -1.36 -5.11
CA CYS A 324 -27.74 -1.33 -5.58
C CYS A 324 -27.38 -2.48 -6.54
N SER A 325 -28.02 -3.64 -6.40
CA SER A 325 -27.71 -4.82 -7.22
C SER A 325 -28.08 -4.65 -8.71
N VAL A 326 -28.99 -3.75 -9.05
CA VAL A 326 -29.47 -3.55 -10.43
C VAL A 326 -28.47 -2.74 -11.27
N VAL A 327 -27.69 -1.85 -10.67
CA VAL A 327 -26.76 -0.95 -11.38
C VAL A 327 -25.53 -1.70 -11.85
N ALA A 328 -24.95 -2.57 -11.01
CA ALA A 328 -23.76 -3.34 -11.35
C ALA A 328 -24.01 -4.34 -12.50
N VAL A 329 -25.22 -4.95 -12.56
CA VAL A 329 -25.59 -5.87 -13.65
C VAL A 329 -25.76 -5.13 -14.98
N LEU A 330 -26.21 -3.88 -14.97
CA LEU A 330 -26.36 -3.06 -16.18
C LEU A 330 -25.02 -2.59 -16.73
N TYR A 331 -24.01 -2.35 -15.86
CA TYR A 331 -22.67 -1.97 -16.28
C TYR A 331 -21.91 -3.14 -16.93
N ARG A 332 -21.93 -4.35 -16.34
CA ARG A 332 -21.38 -5.57 -16.97
C ARG A 332 -21.88 -5.78 -18.40
N ARG A 333 -23.18 -5.55 -18.66
CA ARG A 333 -23.75 -5.68 -20.01
C ARG A 333 -23.31 -4.61 -21.00
N ARG A 334 -22.81 -3.45 -20.53
CA ARG A 334 -22.39 -2.35 -21.40
C ARG A 334 -20.95 -2.47 -21.85
N VAL A 335 -20.08 -3.12 -21.06
CA VAL A 335 -18.67 -3.37 -21.37
C VAL A 335 -18.50 -4.54 -22.34
N GLU A 336 -19.44 -5.49 -22.35
CA GLU A 336 -19.43 -6.64 -23.30
C GLU A 336 -19.93 -6.27 -24.73
N ILE A 337 -20.40 -5.04 -24.97
CA ILE A 337 -20.99 -4.62 -26.25
C ILE A 337 -20.15 -3.56 -27.00
N ASN A 338 -19.06 -3.08 -26.43
CA ASN A 338 -18.07 -2.21 -27.09
C ASN A 338 -16.71 -2.91 -27.14
#